data_d1eb7b4065ff8b3d3d5539bdd77b18cb
#
_entry.id   d1eb7b4065ff8b3d3d5539bdd77b18cb
#
_cell.length_a   1.000
_cell.length_b   1.000
_cell.length_c   1.000
_cell.angle_alpha   90.00
_cell.angle_beta   90.00
_cell.angle_gamma   90.00
#
_symmetry.space_group_name_H-M   'P 1'
#
loop_
_entity.id
_entity.type
_entity.pdbx_description
1 polymer ?
#
loop_
_entity_poly.entity_id
_entity_poly.type
_entity_poly.pdbx_seq_one_letter_code
_entity_poly.pdbx_strand_id
1 'polypeptide(L)'
;WYTDGEFWLGHDRPQYQIKESFLENSRLWCHSKNIEGLNKMLKNNLIHCFWHQNDTLTLTSKNIVWTVPKYNFNEEIIPNSVAVLPEYGYNGNIRKCYGICSDVIIDYRRFK
;
A
#
# COMPACT_ATOMS: atom_id res chain seq x y z
N TRP A 1 -3.39 -11.61 5.06
CA TRP A 1 -4.56 -12.49 5.14
C TRP A 1 -5.09 -12.59 6.56
N TYR A 2 -6.37 -12.69 6.71
CA TYR A 2 -7.00 -13.12 7.96
C TYR A 2 -7.85 -14.35 7.67
N THR A 3 -7.49 -15.47 8.25
CA THR A 3 -8.18 -16.74 8.07
C THR A 3 -7.96 -17.64 9.28
N ASP A 4 -8.93 -18.49 9.60
CA ASP A 4 -8.88 -19.40 10.76
C ASP A 4 -8.65 -18.66 12.09
N GLY A 5 -9.17 -17.45 12.20
CA GLY A 5 -9.04 -16.61 13.41
C GLY A 5 -7.67 -15.97 13.61
N GLU A 6 -6.78 -16.00 12.61
CA GLU A 6 -5.41 -15.54 12.72
C GLU A 6 -5.01 -14.65 11.55
N PHE A 7 -4.03 -13.74 11.79
CA PHE A 7 -3.36 -12.98 10.73
C PHE A 7 -2.18 -13.75 10.16
N TRP A 8 -1.98 -13.60 8.85
CA TRP A 8 -0.92 -14.25 8.09
C TRP A 8 -0.29 -13.30 7.09
N LEU A 9 1.01 -13.34 6.95
CA LEU A 9 1.73 -12.72 5.84
C LEU A 9 1.82 -13.69 4.67
N GLY A 10 1.77 -13.17 3.44
CA GLY A 10 1.93 -13.93 2.21
C GLY A 10 1.33 -13.20 1.03
N HIS A 11 2.00 -13.24 -0.12
CA HIS A 11 1.54 -12.55 -1.33
C HIS A 11 0.34 -13.26 -1.96
N ASP A 12 0.49 -14.53 -2.31
CA ASP A 12 -0.53 -15.30 -3.03
C ASP A 12 -1.34 -16.21 -2.11
N ARG A 13 -0.83 -16.49 -0.93
CA ARG A 13 -1.45 -17.38 0.05
C ARG A 13 -0.96 -17.05 1.46
N PRO A 14 -1.71 -17.42 2.51
CA PRO A 14 -1.20 -17.36 3.89
C PRO A 14 0.05 -18.24 4.04
N GLN A 15 1.14 -17.66 4.53
CA GLN A 15 2.42 -18.37 4.69
C GLN A 15 2.97 -18.28 6.11
N TYR A 16 2.97 -17.08 6.70
CA TYR A 16 3.61 -16.83 7.99
C TYR A 16 2.60 -16.25 8.95
N GLN A 17 2.25 -17.00 9.99
CA GLN A 17 1.35 -16.54 11.03
C GLN A 17 2.02 -15.41 11.82
N ILE A 18 1.25 -14.34 12.10
CA ILE A 18 1.70 -13.20 12.88
C ILE A 18 0.64 -12.79 13.90
N LYS A 19 1.08 -12.03 14.90
CA LYS A 19 0.15 -11.38 15.83
C LYS A 19 -0.33 -10.05 15.24
N GLU A 20 -1.53 -9.63 15.59
CA GLU A 20 -2.07 -8.33 15.18
C GLU A 20 -1.13 -7.18 15.56
N SER A 21 -0.48 -7.26 16.73
CA SER A 21 0.47 -6.24 17.19
C SER A 21 1.64 -6.00 16.23
N PHE A 22 2.04 -7.00 15.46
CA PHE A 22 3.05 -6.83 14.42
C PHE A 22 2.62 -5.79 13.37
N LEU A 23 1.33 -5.79 13.02
CA LEU A 23 0.79 -4.88 12.00
C LEU A 23 0.67 -3.44 12.48
N GLU A 24 0.77 -3.20 13.80
CA GLU A 24 0.68 -1.87 14.39
C GLU A 24 1.96 -1.04 14.22
N ASN A 25 3.01 -1.62 13.64
CA ASN A 25 4.25 -0.90 13.35
C ASN A 25 3.96 0.23 12.34
N SER A 26 4.31 1.46 12.72
CA SER A 26 4.03 2.66 11.91
C SER A 26 4.75 2.70 10.56
N ARG A 27 5.72 1.84 10.34
CA ARG A 27 6.45 1.71 9.07
C ARG A 27 5.76 0.77 8.09
N LEU A 28 4.74 0.04 8.53
CA LEU A 28 4.05 -0.92 7.68
C LEU A 28 2.86 -0.28 6.98
N TRP A 29 2.70 -0.62 5.73
CA TRP A 29 1.54 -0.34 4.90
C TRP A 29 0.93 -1.69 4.54
N CYS A 30 -0.17 -2.03 5.22
CA CYS A 30 -0.70 -3.39 5.20
C CYS A 30 -1.72 -3.55 4.07
N HIS A 31 -1.32 -4.23 3.01
CA HIS A 31 -2.22 -4.58 1.91
C HIS A 31 -3.03 -5.81 2.30
N SER A 32 -4.33 -5.66 2.51
CA SER A 32 -5.21 -6.78 2.80
C SER A 32 -5.38 -7.67 1.57
N LYS A 33 -5.40 -8.96 1.79
CA LYS A 33 -5.58 -9.96 0.73
C LYS A 33 -6.98 -10.59 0.74
N ASN A 34 -7.77 -10.30 1.78
CA ASN A 34 -9.17 -10.70 1.83
C ASN A 34 -9.99 -9.66 2.62
N ILE A 35 -11.30 -9.71 2.46
CA ILE A 35 -12.19 -8.72 3.09
C ILE A 35 -12.21 -8.85 4.61
N GLU A 36 -12.07 -10.06 5.13
CA GLU A 36 -12.01 -10.32 6.57
C GLU A 36 -10.80 -9.63 7.19
N GLY A 37 -9.64 -9.70 6.52
CA GLY A 37 -8.42 -9.02 6.92
C GLY A 37 -8.59 -7.51 6.95
N LEU A 38 -9.20 -6.94 5.92
CA LEU A 38 -9.49 -5.51 5.87
C LEU A 38 -10.38 -5.09 7.04
N ASN A 39 -11.48 -5.80 7.27
CA ASN A 39 -12.41 -5.49 8.34
C ASN A 39 -11.77 -5.56 9.73
N LYS A 40 -10.90 -6.54 9.95
CA LYS A 40 -10.16 -6.66 11.22
C LYS A 40 -9.18 -5.52 11.41
N MET A 41 -8.38 -5.20 10.37
CA MET A 41 -7.40 -4.14 10.45
C MET A 41 -8.04 -2.75 10.61
N LEU A 42 -9.17 -2.48 9.97
CA LEU A 42 -9.86 -1.19 10.07
C LEU A 42 -10.38 -0.90 11.49
N LYS A 43 -10.63 -1.93 12.30
CA LYS A 43 -11.04 -1.78 13.71
C LYS A 43 -9.90 -1.36 14.61
N ASN A 44 -8.66 -1.46 14.15
CA ASN A 44 -7.46 -1.07 14.88
C ASN A 44 -6.84 0.16 14.22
N ASN A 45 -7.03 1.33 14.81
CA ASN A 45 -6.57 2.60 14.23
C ASN A 45 -5.05 2.78 14.22
N LEU A 46 -4.29 1.88 14.85
CA LEU A 46 -2.83 1.85 14.77
C LEU A 46 -2.32 1.19 13.48
N ILE A 47 -3.20 0.44 12.78
CA ILE A 47 -2.82 -0.25 11.56
C ILE A 47 -3.11 0.63 10.35
N HIS A 48 -2.08 0.87 9.55
CA HIS A 48 -2.22 1.54 8.26
C HIS A 48 -2.48 0.48 7.19
N CYS A 49 -3.68 0.42 6.67
CA CYS A 49 -4.10 -0.65 5.77
C CYS A 49 -4.89 -0.14 4.56
N PHE A 50 -4.98 -1.00 3.56
CA PHE A 50 -5.76 -0.77 2.35
C PHE A 50 -6.07 -2.11 1.67
N TRP A 51 -6.99 -2.08 0.72
CA TRP A 51 -7.33 -3.23 -0.11
C TRP A 51 -7.68 -2.78 -1.52
N HIS A 52 -7.17 -3.50 -2.49
CA HIS A 52 -7.59 -3.43 -3.89
C HIS A 52 -7.33 -4.79 -4.54
N GLN A 53 -7.99 -5.06 -5.65
CA GLN A 53 -7.79 -6.28 -6.45
C GLN A 53 -7.26 -5.91 -7.84
N ASN A 54 -8.15 -5.50 -8.73
CA ASN A 54 -7.81 -5.16 -10.12
C ASN A 54 -7.83 -3.65 -10.37
N ASP A 55 -8.01 -2.88 -9.33
CA ASP A 55 -8.10 -1.42 -9.42
C ASP A 55 -6.71 -0.80 -9.55
N THR A 56 -6.63 0.29 -10.29
CA THR A 56 -5.38 1.05 -10.47
C THR A 56 -5.19 2.10 -9.38
N LEU A 57 -6.15 2.23 -8.47
CA LEU A 57 -6.14 3.23 -7.42
C LEU A 57 -6.97 2.74 -6.22
N THR A 58 -6.49 3.04 -5.01
CA THR A 58 -7.25 2.85 -3.78
C THR A 58 -6.87 3.92 -2.75
N LEU A 59 -7.71 4.09 -1.74
CA LEU A 59 -7.45 4.99 -0.61
C LEU A 59 -7.07 4.16 0.61
N THR A 60 -5.97 4.52 1.27
CA THR A 60 -5.57 3.83 2.50
C THR A 60 -6.37 4.33 3.71
N SER A 61 -6.31 3.59 4.82
CA SER A 61 -6.97 3.96 6.07
C SER A 61 -6.42 5.25 6.71
N LYS A 62 -5.31 5.77 6.20
CA LYS A 62 -4.74 7.06 6.62
C LYS A 62 -4.94 8.14 5.55
N ASN A 63 -5.89 7.95 4.65
CA ASN A 63 -6.25 8.91 3.61
C ASN A 63 -5.14 9.23 2.61
N ILE A 64 -4.26 8.29 2.35
CA ILE A 64 -3.23 8.40 1.30
C ILE A 64 -3.70 7.61 0.08
N VAL A 65 -3.55 8.20 -1.10
CA VAL A 65 -3.90 7.52 -2.35
C VAL A 65 -2.78 6.58 -2.74
N TRP A 66 -3.12 5.31 -2.94
CA TRP A 66 -2.22 4.27 -3.42
C TRP A 66 -2.55 4.01 -4.88
N THR A 67 -1.68 4.42 -5.81
CA THR A 67 -2.06 4.45 -7.22
C THR A 67 -0.92 4.11 -8.17
N VAL A 68 -1.30 3.48 -9.28
CA VAL A 68 -0.40 3.27 -10.43
C VAL A 68 -0.37 4.56 -11.25
N PRO A 69 0.76 5.31 -11.26
CA PRO A 69 0.80 6.66 -11.83
C PRO A 69 0.52 6.71 -13.32
N LYS A 70 0.85 5.66 -14.06
CA LYS A 70 0.57 5.55 -15.48
C LYS A 70 -0.90 5.86 -15.86
N TYR A 71 -1.82 5.54 -14.96
CA TYR A 71 -3.26 5.67 -15.24
C TYR A 71 -3.92 6.87 -14.56
N ASN A 72 -3.45 7.25 -13.37
CA ASN A 72 -4.25 8.10 -12.49
C ASN A 72 -3.53 9.36 -11.98
N PHE A 73 -2.25 9.55 -12.26
CA PHE A 73 -1.54 10.71 -11.73
C PHE A 73 -1.98 12.00 -12.41
N ASN A 74 -2.41 12.95 -11.58
CA ASN A 74 -2.61 14.34 -11.97
C ASN A 74 -2.08 15.23 -10.85
N GLU A 75 -1.91 16.52 -11.13
CA GLU A 75 -1.25 17.44 -10.21
C GLU A 75 -1.99 17.61 -8.87
N GLU A 76 -3.30 17.41 -8.86
CA GLU A 76 -4.09 17.57 -7.64
C GLU A 76 -3.86 16.43 -6.64
N ILE A 77 -3.72 15.19 -7.12
CA ILE A 77 -3.61 14.02 -6.23
C ILE A 77 -2.16 13.62 -5.92
N ILE A 78 -1.19 14.03 -6.76
CA ILE A 78 0.22 13.66 -6.60
C ILE A 78 0.74 13.90 -5.18
N PRO A 79 0.54 15.08 -4.54
CA PRO A 79 1.12 15.33 -3.21
C PRO A 79 0.60 14.40 -2.12
N ASN A 80 -0.56 13.79 -2.30
CA ASN A 80 -1.17 12.87 -1.36
C ASN A 80 -1.17 11.43 -1.86
N SER A 81 -0.27 11.10 -2.78
CA SER A 81 -0.25 9.79 -3.42
C SER A 81 1.07 9.06 -3.26
N VAL A 82 1.00 7.75 -3.09
CA VAL A 82 2.13 6.84 -3.30
C VAL A 82 2.10 6.39 -4.75
N ALA A 83 3.20 6.65 -5.46
CA ALA A 83 3.40 6.15 -6.82
C ALA A 83 3.79 4.67 -6.76
N VAL A 84 2.92 3.80 -7.25
CA VAL A 84 3.13 2.35 -7.23
C VAL A 84 3.71 1.92 -8.56
N LEU A 85 4.88 1.28 -8.51
CA LEU A 85 5.60 0.74 -9.67
C LEU A 85 5.73 1.76 -10.83
N PRO A 86 6.24 2.97 -10.57
CA PRO A 86 6.34 3.99 -11.61
C PRO A 86 7.29 3.60 -12.75
N GLU A 87 8.21 2.67 -12.50
CA GLU A 87 9.12 2.13 -13.52
C GLU A 87 8.39 1.44 -14.68
N TYR A 88 7.15 1.03 -14.48
CA TYR A 88 6.37 0.34 -15.51
C TYR A 88 5.53 1.32 -16.35
N GLY A 89 6.21 2.27 -17.01
CA GLY A 89 5.58 3.09 -18.03
C GLY A 89 5.11 4.49 -17.60
N TYR A 90 5.67 5.03 -16.51
CA TYR A 90 5.43 6.41 -16.11
C TYR A 90 6.70 7.24 -16.30
N ASN A 91 6.62 8.28 -17.12
CA ASN A 91 7.72 9.19 -17.44
C ASN A 91 7.55 10.58 -16.83
N GLY A 92 6.54 10.77 -16.00
CA GLY A 92 6.25 12.05 -15.36
C GLY A 92 7.11 12.30 -14.12
N ASN A 93 6.90 13.46 -13.49
CA ASN A 93 7.62 13.86 -12.30
C ASN A 93 7.00 13.25 -11.04
N ILE A 94 7.75 12.35 -10.38
CA ILE A 94 7.32 11.70 -9.13
C ILE A 94 7.89 12.36 -7.88
N ARG A 95 8.70 13.41 -8.01
CA ARG A 95 9.33 14.08 -6.85
C ARG A 95 8.34 14.70 -5.89
N LYS A 96 7.17 15.06 -6.37
CA LYS A 96 6.12 15.71 -5.59
C LYS A 96 5.19 14.74 -4.88
N CYS A 97 5.30 13.44 -5.14
CA CYS A 97 4.42 12.46 -4.51
C CYS A 97 4.77 12.22 -3.04
N TYR A 98 3.80 11.71 -2.29
CA TYR A 98 3.95 11.38 -0.88
C TYR A 98 5.00 10.29 -0.66
N GLY A 99 5.03 9.29 -1.53
CA GLY A 99 5.97 8.19 -1.44
C GLY A 99 6.02 7.38 -2.73
N ILE A 100 6.91 6.40 -2.74
CA ILE A 100 7.12 5.52 -3.89
C ILE A 100 7.16 4.08 -3.40
N CYS A 101 6.39 3.22 -4.05
CA CYS A 101 6.46 1.75 -3.91
C CYS A 101 7.01 1.19 -5.21
N SER A 102 8.17 0.56 -5.19
CA SER A 102 8.89 0.16 -6.40
C SER A 102 9.74 -1.08 -6.15
N ASP A 103 9.88 -1.90 -7.18
CA ASP A 103 10.79 -3.05 -7.18
C ASP A 103 12.25 -2.61 -7.28
N VAL A 104 12.50 -1.38 -7.72
CA VAL A 104 13.84 -0.80 -7.89
C VAL A 104 13.99 0.48 -7.07
N ILE A 105 13.48 0.47 -5.84
CA ILE A 105 13.39 1.66 -4.97
C ILE A 105 14.73 2.36 -4.78
N ILE A 106 15.83 1.64 -4.87
CA ILE A 106 17.17 2.20 -4.73
C ILE A 106 17.44 3.30 -5.77
N ASP A 107 16.88 3.17 -6.96
CA ASP A 107 17.05 4.12 -8.05
C ASP A 107 16.35 5.46 -7.77
N TYR A 108 15.37 5.46 -6.86
CA TYR A 108 14.59 6.64 -6.50
C TYR A 108 15.13 7.38 -5.28
N ARG A 109 16.10 6.84 -4.55
CA ARG A 109 16.67 7.48 -3.34
C ARG A 109 17.29 8.84 -3.62
N ARG A 110 17.80 9.05 -4.83
CA ARG A 110 18.39 10.34 -5.27
C ARG A 110 17.37 11.47 -5.39
N PHE A 111 16.06 11.17 -5.32
CA PHE A 111 15.00 12.18 -5.43
C PHE A 111 14.54 12.73 -4.07
N LYS A 112 15.12 12.26 -3.01
CA LYS A 112 14.84 12.78 -1.67
C LYS A 112 15.65 14.04 -1.37
#